data_4fc884ea0993f11a674620a106bc9a3e
#
_entry.id   4fc884ea0993f11a674620a106bc9a3e
#
_cell.length_a   1.000
_cell.length_b   1.000
_cell.length_c   1.000
_cell.angle_alpha   90.00
_cell.angle_beta   90.00
_cell.angle_gamma   90.00
#
_symmetry.space_group_name_H-M   'P 1'
#
loop_
_entity.id
_entity.type
_entity.pdbx_description
1 polymer ?
#
loop_
_entity_poly.entity_id
_entity_poly.type
_entity_poly.pdbx_seq_one_letter_code
_entity_poly.pdbx_strand_id
1 'polypeptide(L)'
;RIQFTPDLLPADLTGTLIYNPRDGAFTPRKGPVFTNILLADEINRAPAKVQSALLEAMQERQVTLGDATHRLPEPFLVLATQNPIEQEGTYPLPEAQVDRFMLKVVVEYPSKEDELLILEQAGLGVLPTPTPVLDQAELLRLRKVLRSIYVDEKVKRYVVDLVMASRTPDKYGLDLLPLIAYGASPRATIYLAQAAQAHALLRGRGYVTPDDVKAIGLDVLRHRIIPTFEAEAENVTAAAIAQKLLDSVEVP
;
A
#
# COMPACT_ATOMS: atom_id res chain seq x y z
N ARG A 1 -6.74 9.20 -12.02
CA ARG A 1 -5.38 9.63 -11.65
C ARG A 1 -5.40 11.07 -11.15
N ILE A 2 -4.67 11.32 -10.06
CA ILE A 2 -4.42 12.66 -9.52
C ILE A 2 -2.92 12.83 -9.37
N GLN A 3 -2.37 13.92 -9.90
CA GLN A 3 -1.02 14.36 -9.63
C GLN A 3 -1.02 15.17 -8.34
N PHE A 4 -0.22 14.77 -7.36
CA PHE A 4 -0.06 15.52 -6.12
C PHE A 4 0.98 16.61 -6.31
N THR A 5 0.63 17.84 -5.93
CA THR A 5 1.45 19.05 -6.10
C THR A 5 1.45 19.85 -4.80
N PRO A 6 2.43 20.75 -4.59
CA PRO A 6 2.53 21.57 -3.37
C PRO A 6 1.34 22.50 -3.12
N ASP A 7 0.63 22.88 -4.16
CA ASP A 7 -0.54 23.79 -4.13
C ASP A 7 -1.89 23.06 -3.98
N LEU A 8 -1.89 21.71 -4.00
CA LEU A 8 -3.11 20.91 -3.86
C LEU A 8 -3.76 21.14 -2.49
N LEU A 9 -5.08 21.30 -2.50
CA LEU A 9 -5.88 21.44 -1.27
C LEU A 9 -6.67 20.16 -0.98
N PRO A 10 -7.02 19.87 0.28
CA PRO A 10 -7.87 18.72 0.61
C PRO A 10 -9.19 18.70 -0.17
N ALA A 11 -9.79 19.88 -0.41
CA ALA A 11 -11.02 20.00 -1.17
C ALA A 11 -10.89 19.58 -2.65
N ASP A 12 -9.70 19.69 -3.24
CA ASP A 12 -9.45 19.22 -4.59
C ASP A 12 -9.50 17.70 -4.70
N LEU A 13 -9.21 17.00 -3.62
CA LEU A 13 -9.28 15.56 -3.50
C LEU A 13 -10.66 15.07 -3.08
N THR A 14 -11.21 15.63 -2.01
CA THR A 14 -12.46 15.17 -1.39
C THR A 14 -13.71 15.80 -1.99
N GLY A 15 -13.56 16.97 -2.56
CA GLY A 15 -14.67 17.79 -3.01
C GLY A 15 -15.07 18.87 -1.99
N THR A 16 -16.06 19.66 -2.34
CA THR A 16 -16.52 20.81 -1.56
C THR A 16 -18.01 21.05 -1.73
N LEU A 17 -18.56 21.93 -0.91
CA LEU A 17 -19.92 22.47 -1.10
C LEU A 17 -19.86 23.68 -2.04
N ILE A 18 -20.71 23.68 -3.05
CA ILE A 18 -20.86 24.82 -3.96
C ILE A 18 -22.17 25.52 -3.64
N TYR A 19 -22.08 26.82 -3.37
CA TYR A 19 -23.24 27.68 -3.19
C TYR A 19 -23.91 27.94 -4.54
N ASN A 20 -25.23 27.67 -4.62
CA ASN A 20 -26.05 27.96 -5.77
C ASN A 20 -26.84 29.27 -5.50
N PRO A 21 -26.54 30.40 -6.16
CA PRO A 21 -27.20 31.66 -5.89
C PRO A 21 -28.66 31.72 -6.34
N ARG A 22 -29.14 30.75 -7.15
CA ARG A 22 -30.53 30.73 -7.64
C ARG A 22 -31.55 30.24 -6.61
N ASP A 23 -31.12 29.29 -5.77
CA ASP A 23 -31.94 28.64 -4.75
C ASP A 23 -31.44 28.85 -3.33
N GLY A 24 -30.28 29.52 -3.17
CA GLY A 24 -29.66 29.77 -1.86
C GLY A 24 -29.13 28.51 -1.19
N ALA A 25 -29.04 27.39 -1.88
CA ALA A 25 -28.65 26.11 -1.33
C ALA A 25 -27.16 25.80 -1.58
N PHE A 26 -26.59 24.98 -0.69
CA PHE A 26 -25.27 24.39 -0.88
C PHE A 26 -25.41 22.99 -1.45
N THR A 27 -24.77 22.71 -2.58
CA THR A 27 -24.74 21.40 -3.23
C THR A 27 -23.35 20.76 -3.12
N PRO A 28 -23.22 19.49 -2.72
CA PRO A 28 -21.92 18.83 -2.65
C PRO A 28 -21.40 18.52 -4.07
N ARG A 29 -20.23 19.02 -4.39
CA ARG A 29 -19.44 18.61 -5.54
C ARG A 29 -18.40 17.61 -5.09
N LYS A 30 -18.60 16.33 -5.41
CA LYS A 30 -17.70 15.24 -5.09
C LYS A 30 -16.38 15.39 -5.81
N GLY A 31 -15.29 15.18 -5.09
CA GLY A 31 -13.94 15.20 -5.64
C GLY A 31 -13.53 13.86 -6.25
N PRO A 32 -12.31 13.79 -6.82
CA PRO A 32 -11.80 12.60 -7.51
C PRO A 32 -11.65 11.35 -6.62
N VAL A 33 -11.64 11.48 -5.29
CA VAL A 33 -11.60 10.34 -4.36
C VAL A 33 -12.85 9.44 -4.48
N PHE A 34 -13.96 9.95 -5.03
CA PHE A 34 -15.17 9.18 -5.27
C PHE A 34 -15.05 8.30 -6.52
N THR A 35 -14.12 7.38 -6.49
CA THR A 35 -13.82 6.42 -7.56
C THR A 35 -13.51 5.04 -6.96
N ASN A 36 -13.53 3.99 -7.79
CA ASN A 36 -13.14 2.65 -7.34
C ASN A 36 -11.62 2.46 -7.23
N ILE A 37 -10.87 3.02 -8.18
CA ILE A 37 -9.40 2.93 -8.21
C ILE A 37 -8.85 4.34 -8.37
N LEU A 38 -8.07 4.78 -7.40
CA LEU A 38 -7.41 6.07 -7.39
C LEU A 38 -5.89 5.88 -7.49
N LEU A 39 -5.27 6.44 -8.52
CA LEU A 39 -3.83 6.60 -8.61
C LEU A 39 -3.46 8.00 -8.09
N ALA A 40 -2.88 8.03 -6.89
CA ALA A 40 -2.33 9.22 -6.25
C ALA A 40 -0.84 9.33 -6.61
N ASP A 41 -0.54 10.11 -7.63
CA ASP A 41 0.82 10.18 -8.19
C ASP A 41 1.66 11.22 -7.42
N GLU A 42 2.87 10.83 -7.01
CA GLU A 42 3.81 11.64 -6.23
C GLU A 42 3.20 12.18 -4.92
N ILE A 43 2.59 11.30 -4.12
CA ILE A 43 1.88 11.67 -2.88
C ILE A 43 2.75 12.52 -1.92
N ASN A 44 4.07 12.33 -1.95
CA ASN A 44 5.02 13.08 -1.12
C ASN A 44 5.24 14.54 -1.57
N ARG A 45 4.69 14.97 -2.71
CA ARG A 45 4.74 16.39 -3.15
C ARG A 45 3.63 17.25 -2.57
N ALA A 46 2.55 16.67 -2.08
CA ALA A 46 1.46 17.44 -1.50
C ALA A 46 1.64 17.70 0.00
N PRO A 47 1.09 18.82 0.51
CA PRO A 47 1.13 19.13 1.93
C PRO A 47 0.50 18.05 2.81
N ALA A 48 0.96 17.93 4.06
CA ALA A 48 0.52 16.92 5.02
C ALA A 48 -1.01 16.87 5.22
N LYS A 49 -1.70 18.01 5.05
CA LYS A 49 -3.18 18.07 5.16
C LYS A 49 -3.87 17.28 4.04
N VAL A 50 -3.33 17.31 2.81
CA VAL A 50 -3.87 16.57 1.67
C VAL A 50 -3.59 15.08 1.82
N GLN A 51 -2.37 14.73 2.22
CA GLN A 51 -1.99 13.35 2.53
C GLN A 51 -2.91 12.76 3.61
N SER A 52 -3.17 13.52 4.69
CA SER A 52 -4.06 13.09 5.78
C SER A 52 -5.50 12.89 5.29
N ALA A 53 -6.03 13.75 4.43
CA ALA A 53 -7.36 13.62 3.86
C ALA A 53 -7.51 12.34 3.01
N LEU A 54 -6.48 12.00 2.20
CA LEU A 54 -6.47 10.75 1.45
C LEU A 54 -6.46 9.53 2.38
N LEU A 55 -5.58 9.55 3.39
CA LEU A 55 -5.43 8.45 4.33
C LEU A 55 -6.66 8.22 5.20
N GLU A 56 -7.38 9.31 5.56
CA GLU A 56 -8.68 9.23 6.24
C GLU A 56 -9.71 8.56 5.33
N ALA A 57 -9.84 9.02 4.08
CA ALA A 57 -10.75 8.42 3.09
C ALA A 57 -10.45 6.93 2.86
N MET A 58 -9.17 6.53 2.85
CA MET A 58 -8.75 5.12 2.73
C MET A 58 -9.21 4.27 3.91
N GLN A 59 -9.14 4.80 5.13
CA GLN A 59 -9.50 4.06 6.35
C GLN A 59 -11.00 4.00 6.57
N GLU A 60 -11.65 5.17 6.52
CA GLU A 60 -13.05 5.32 6.86
C GLU A 60 -13.99 4.89 5.72
N ARG A 61 -13.46 4.76 4.48
CA ARG A 61 -14.25 4.46 3.28
C ARG A 61 -15.40 5.44 3.05
N GLN A 62 -15.25 6.65 3.54
CA GLN A 62 -16.23 7.73 3.45
C GLN A 62 -15.55 9.09 3.52
N VAL A 63 -16.25 10.12 3.08
CA VAL A 63 -15.80 11.53 3.13
C VAL A 63 -16.97 12.37 3.63
N THR A 64 -16.70 13.31 4.55
CA THR A 64 -17.68 14.28 5.03
C THR A 64 -17.54 15.58 4.25
N LEU A 65 -18.63 16.03 3.64
CA LEU A 65 -18.74 17.30 2.92
C LEU A 65 -19.84 18.15 3.60
N GLY A 66 -19.41 19.21 4.29
CA GLY A 66 -20.34 19.97 5.16
C GLY A 66 -20.89 19.08 6.27
N ASP A 67 -22.23 18.99 6.35
CA ASP A 67 -22.92 18.21 7.39
C ASP A 67 -23.25 16.76 6.94
N ALA A 68 -22.90 16.39 5.71
CA ALA A 68 -23.24 15.09 5.15
C ALA A 68 -22.01 14.20 4.94
N THR A 69 -22.12 12.94 5.39
CA THR A 69 -21.10 11.91 5.14
C THR A 69 -21.49 11.05 3.94
N HIS A 70 -20.57 10.94 3.00
CA HIS A 70 -20.75 10.19 1.75
C HIS A 70 -19.83 8.99 1.73
N ARG A 71 -20.36 7.79 1.54
CA ARG A 71 -19.57 6.56 1.35
C ARG A 71 -18.87 6.56 0.02
N LEU A 72 -17.63 6.05 0.01
CA LEU A 72 -16.89 5.81 -1.22
C LEU A 72 -17.41 4.55 -1.94
N PRO A 73 -17.26 4.47 -3.28
CA PRO A 73 -17.66 3.29 -4.04
C PRO A 73 -16.87 2.04 -3.60
N GLU A 74 -17.50 0.86 -3.68
CA GLU A 74 -16.80 -0.41 -3.46
C GLU A 74 -16.61 -1.16 -4.80
N PRO A 75 -15.43 -1.78 -5.03
CA PRO A 75 -14.23 -1.72 -4.21
C PRO A 75 -13.55 -0.34 -4.28
N PHE A 76 -12.89 0.09 -3.21
CA PHE A 76 -12.05 1.28 -3.21
C PHE A 76 -10.60 0.87 -2.99
N LEU A 77 -9.74 1.22 -3.95
CA LEU A 77 -8.30 0.95 -3.93
C LEU A 77 -7.54 2.24 -4.23
N VAL A 78 -6.52 2.51 -3.44
CA VAL A 78 -5.58 3.60 -3.69
C VAL A 78 -4.21 3.03 -4.02
N LEU A 79 -3.66 3.45 -5.14
CA LEU A 79 -2.28 3.26 -5.54
C LEU A 79 -1.59 4.61 -5.38
N ALA A 80 -0.58 4.70 -4.53
CA ALA A 80 0.19 5.93 -4.34
C ALA A 80 1.61 5.71 -4.81
N THR A 81 2.16 6.65 -5.59
CA THR A 81 3.56 6.63 -5.98
C THR A 81 4.36 7.63 -5.17
N GLN A 82 5.64 7.32 -4.96
CA GLN A 82 6.64 8.24 -4.44
C GLN A 82 7.84 8.19 -5.37
N ASN A 83 8.38 9.35 -5.73
CA ASN A 83 9.64 9.44 -6.44
C ASN A 83 10.76 9.64 -5.41
N PRO A 84 11.66 8.67 -5.19
CA PRO A 84 12.73 8.79 -4.21
C PRO A 84 13.87 9.71 -4.65
N ILE A 85 13.96 10.05 -5.93
CA ILE A 85 15.05 10.83 -6.50
C ILE A 85 14.83 12.33 -6.26
N GLU A 86 13.59 12.79 -6.27
CA GLU A 86 13.25 14.18 -6.04
C GLU A 86 13.13 14.46 -4.53
N GLN A 87 14.10 15.19 -3.98
CA GLN A 87 14.10 15.58 -2.56
C GLN A 87 13.60 17.01 -2.33
N GLU A 88 13.76 17.91 -3.28
CA GLU A 88 13.28 19.30 -3.18
C GLU A 88 11.76 19.39 -3.30
N GLY A 89 11.14 20.13 -2.37
CA GLY A 89 9.70 20.36 -2.37
C GLY A 89 8.86 19.12 -2.00
N THR A 90 9.45 18.13 -1.31
CA THR A 90 8.73 16.95 -0.84
C THR A 90 8.40 17.01 0.65
N TYR A 91 7.26 16.45 0.99
CA TYR A 91 6.77 16.26 2.37
C TYR A 91 6.73 14.76 2.65
N PRO A 92 7.75 14.20 3.32
CA PRO A 92 7.76 12.76 3.61
C PRO A 92 6.53 12.38 4.44
N LEU A 93 5.91 11.26 4.10
CA LEU A 93 4.82 10.72 4.90
C LEU A 93 5.40 10.23 6.24
N PRO A 94 4.81 10.62 7.38
CA PRO A 94 5.14 10.02 8.66
C PRO A 94 4.94 8.49 8.63
N GLU A 95 5.77 7.77 9.36
CA GLU A 95 5.78 6.31 9.40
C GLU A 95 4.42 5.69 9.74
N ALA A 96 3.70 6.30 10.71
CA ALA A 96 2.35 5.89 11.07
C ALA A 96 1.33 6.05 9.92
N GLN A 97 1.63 6.89 8.94
CA GLN A 97 0.82 7.09 7.74
C GLN A 97 1.19 6.07 6.66
N VAL A 98 2.48 5.80 6.48
CA VAL A 98 2.98 4.79 5.55
C VAL A 98 2.50 3.38 5.96
N ASP A 99 2.42 3.08 7.26
CA ASP A 99 1.89 1.82 7.81
C ASP A 99 0.44 1.51 7.38
N ARG A 100 -0.33 2.51 6.92
CA ARG A 100 -1.70 2.33 6.43
C ARG A 100 -1.78 1.69 5.05
N PHE A 101 -0.72 1.78 4.26
CA PHE A 101 -0.63 1.09 2.97
C PHE A 101 -0.34 -0.41 3.19
N MET A 102 -1.07 -1.26 2.48
CA MET A 102 -0.91 -2.70 2.63
C MET A 102 0.46 -3.20 2.16
N LEU A 103 0.90 -2.74 1.00
CA LEU A 103 2.13 -3.13 0.34
C LEU A 103 2.96 -1.90 -0.04
N LYS A 104 4.29 -2.04 0.00
CA LYS A 104 5.24 -1.15 -0.65
C LYS A 104 5.98 -1.93 -1.73
N VAL A 105 5.60 -1.71 -2.97
CA VAL A 105 6.23 -2.32 -4.14
C VAL A 105 7.33 -1.39 -4.64
N VAL A 106 8.52 -1.95 -4.88
CA VAL A 106 9.63 -1.22 -5.50
C VAL A 106 9.56 -1.48 -7.01
N VAL A 107 9.55 -0.40 -7.78
CA VAL A 107 9.62 -0.47 -9.24
C VAL A 107 11.06 -0.12 -9.63
N GLU A 108 11.75 -1.10 -10.18
CA GLU A 108 13.13 -0.96 -10.66
C GLU A 108 13.15 -0.53 -12.13
N TYR A 109 14.33 -0.17 -12.62
CA TYR A 109 14.51 0.07 -14.05
C TYR A 109 14.23 -1.21 -14.84
N PRO A 110 13.68 -1.08 -16.07
CA PRO A 110 13.47 -2.22 -16.95
C PRO A 110 14.81 -2.90 -17.31
N SER A 111 14.75 -4.18 -17.66
CA SER A 111 15.90 -4.89 -18.22
C SER A 111 16.27 -4.32 -19.61
N LYS A 112 17.46 -4.61 -20.09
CA LYS A 112 17.87 -4.20 -21.45
C LYS A 112 16.92 -4.73 -22.53
N GLU A 113 16.43 -5.93 -22.35
CA GLU A 113 15.47 -6.59 -23.24
C GLU A 113 14.11 -5.87 -23.20
N ASP A 114 13.66 -5.48 -22.02
CA ASP A 114 12.41 -4.71 -21.84
C ASP A 114 12.55 -3.30 -22.42
N GLU A 115 13.71 -2.64 -22.28
CA GLU A 115 13.97 -1.33 -22.90
C GLU A 115 13.90 -1.37 -24.43
N LEU A 116 14.42 -2.46 -25.03
CA LEU A 116 14.28 -2.68 -26.48
C LEU A 116 12.82 -2.79 -26.90
N LEU A 117 12.02 -3.58 -26.16
CA LEU A 117 10.58 -3.69 -26.43
C LEU A 117 9.85 -2.34 -26.26
N ILE A 118 10.19 -1.57 -25.24
CA ILE A 118 9.63 -0.22 -25.00
C ILE A 118 9.99 0.70 -26.20
N LEU A 119 11.24 0.66 -26.66
CA LEU A 119 11.69 1.47 -27.81
C LEU A 119 10.93 1.11 -29.09
N GLU A 120 10.76 -0.19 -29.35
CA GLU A 120 10.00 -0.68 -30.50
C GLU A 120 8.54 -0.25 -30.44
N GLN A 121 7.87 -0.43 -29.29
CA GLN A 121 6.47 -0.04 -29.09
C GLN A 121 6.26 1.47 -29.17
N ALA A 122 7.12 2.27 -28.55
CA ALA A 122 7.06 3.72 -28.60
C ALA A 122 7.31 4.24 -30.01
N GLY A 123 8.21 3.60 -30.77
CA GLY A 123 8.52 3.96 -32.16
C GLY A 123 7.35 3.70 -33.12
N LEU A 124 6.46 2.76 -32.82
CA LEU A 124 5.27 2.45 -33.63
C LEU A 124 4.11 3.42 -33.37
N GLY A 125 4.16 4.23 -32.30
CA GLY A 125 3.11 5.23 -31.97
C GLY A 125 1.75 4.61 -31.59
N VAL A 126 1.64 3.29 -31.46
CA VAL A 126 0.40 2.57 -31.15
C VAL A 126 0.55 1.87 -29.81
N LEU A 127 -0.03 2.45 -28.78
CA LEU A 127 -0.16 1.75 -27.50
C LEU A 127 -1.35 0.78 -27.57
N PRO A 128 -1.17 -0.49 -27.18
CA PRO A 128 -2.27 -1.45 -27.17
C PRO A 128 -3.35 -1.00 -26.18
N THR A 129 -4.61 -1.02 -26.63
CA THR A 129 -5.74 -0.73 -25.74
C THR A 129 -6.11 -2.01 -24.99
N PRO A 130 -6.03 -2.04 -23.66
CA PRO A 130 -6.37 -3.24 -22.90
C PRO A 130 -7.88 -3.52 -22.98
N THR A 131 -8.24 -4.81 -23.08
CA THR A 131 -9.62 -5.26 -23.00
C THR A 131 -9.97 -5.60 -21.54
N PRO A 132 -11.17 -5.25 -21.04
CA PRO A 132 -11.61 -5.66 -19.72
C PRO A 132 -11.68 -7.19 -19.60
N VAL A 133 -11.09 -7.76 -18.53
CA VAL A 133 -11.10 -9.20 -18.25
C VAL A 133 -11.94 -9.55 -17.01
N LEU A 134 -12.28 -8.56 -16.19
CA LEU A 134 -13.10 -8.71 -14.99
C LEU A 134 -14.04 -7.51 -14.88
N ASP A 135 -15.25 -7.76 -14.39
CA ASP A 135 -16.15 -6.69 -13.95
C ASP A 135 -16.09 -6.45 -12.44
N GLN A 136 -16.74 -5.38 -11.98
CA GLN A 136 -16.77 -5.00 -10.56
C GLN A 136 -17.48 -6.06 -9.70
N ALA A 137 -18.56 -6.66 -10.20
CA ALA A 137 -19.32 -7.66 -9.44
C ALA A 137 -18.50 -8.94 -9.24
N GLU A 138 -17.77 -9.34 -10.27
CA GLU A 138 -16.87 -10.51 -10.21
C GLU A 138 -15.71 -10.27 -9.23
N LEU A 139 -15.10 -9.08 -9.24
CA LEU A 139 -14.06 -8.72 -8.29
C LEU A 139 -14.57 -8.75 -6.83
N LEU A 140 -15.78 -8.24 -6.57
CA LEU A 140 -16.40 -8.31 -5.26
C LEU A 140 -16.73 -9.75 -4.84
N ARG A 141 -17.10 -10.62 -5.80
CA ARG A 141 -17.27 -12.06 -5.56
C ARG A 141 -15.96 -12.72 -5.17
N LEU A 142 -14.87 -12.45 -5.90
CA LEU A 142 -13.53 -12.97 -5.58
C LEU A 142 -13.06 -12.53 -4.19
N ARG A 143 -13.33 -11.28 -3.78
CA ARG A 143 -13.06 -10.81 -2.41
C ARG A 143 -13.82 -11.58 -1.33
N LYS A 144 -15.01 -12.11 -1.62
CA LYS A 144 -15.74 -13.00 -0.70
C LYS A 144 -15.09 -14.38 -0.63
N VAL A 145 -14.68 -14.93 -1.80
CA VAL A 145 -13.96 -16.20 -1.87
C VAL A 145 -12.63 -16.12 -1.12
N LEU A 146 -11.92 -14.99 -1.21
CA LEU A 146 -10.67 -14.77 -0.49
C LEU A 146 -10.81 -15.04 1.02
N ARG A 147 -11.91 -14.63 1.63
CA ARG A 147 -12.17 -14.84 3.06
C ARG A 147 -12.37 -16.32 3.45
N SER A 148 -12.64 -17.20 2.48
CA SER A 148 -12.80 -18.63 2.69
C SER A 148 -11.50 -19.43 2.51
N ILE A 149 -10.41 -18.77 2.04
CA ILE A 149 -9.09 -19.41 1.96
C ILE A 149 -8.61 -19.78 3.36
N TYR A 150 -8.36 -21.05 3.57
CA TYR A 150 -7.99 -21.58 4.87
C TYR A 150 -6.58 -21.15 5.27
N VAL A 151 -6.43 -20.72 6.52
CA VAL A 151 -5.13 -20.43 7.14
C VAL A 151 -4.97 -21.31 8.37
N ASP A 152 -4.05 -22.24 8.32
CA ASP A 152 -3.74 -23.14 9.44
C ASP A 152 -3.23 -22.35 10.65
N GLU A 153 -3.48 -22.88 11.86
CA GLU A 153 -3.07 -22.23 13.11
C GLU A 153 -1.54 -22.08 13.22
N LYS A 154 -0.79 -23.02 12.67
CA LYS A 154 0.68 -22.95 12.61
C LYS A 154 1.13 -21.80 11.71
N VAL A 155 0.48 -21.60 10.55
CA VAL A 155 0.78 -20.50 9.65
C VAL A 155 0.41 -19.16 10.28
N LYS A 156 -0.69 -19.08 11.03
CA LYS A 156 -1.05 -17.86 11.78
C LYS A 156 0.01 -17.52 12.82
N ARG A 157 0.50 -18.52 13.56
CA ARG A 157 1.60 -18.34 14.52
C ARG A 157 2.86 -17.86 13.84
N TYR A 158 3.25 -18.47 12.74
CA TYR A 158 4.40 -18.06 11.94
C TYR A 158 4.30 -16.58 11.49
N VAL A 159 3.13 -16.12 11.02
CA VAL A 159 2.87 -14.71 10.69
C VAL A 159 3.05 -13.80 11.91
N VAL A 160 2.56 -14.22 13.07
CA VAL A 160 2.75 -13.47 14.33
C VAL A 160 4.22 -13.47 14.74
N ASP A 161 4.92 -14.59 14.64
CA ASP A 161 6.33 -14.72 14.99
C ASP A 161 7.22 -13.82 14.12
N LEU A 162 6.97 -13.73 12.81
CA LEU A 162 7.65 -12.81 11.92
C LEU A 162 7.53 -11.35 12.39
N VAL A 163 6.32 -10.93 12.75
CA VAL A 163 6.08 -9.56 13.23
C VAL A 163 6.68 -9.35 14.62
N MET A 164 6.58 -10.32 15.52
CA MET A 164 7.19 -10.25 16.85
C MET A 164 8.71 -10.24 16.78
N ALA A 165 9.31 -11.02 15.88
CA ALA A 165 10.75 -11.04 15.65
C ALA A 165 11.28 -9.67 15.19
N SER A 166 10.48 -8.87 14.47
CA SER A 166 10.85 -7.48 14.14
C SER A 166 10.89 -6.54 15.36
N ARG A 167 10.19 -6.89 16.46
CA ARG A 167 10.11 -6.08 17.70
C ARG A 167 11.07 -6.54 18.78
N THR A 168 11.29 -7.84 18.86
CA THR A 168 12.12 -8.49 19.88
C THR A 168 12.98 -9.57 19.23
N PRO A 169 13.92 -9.20 18.32
CA PRO A 169 14.69 -10.16 17.54
C PRO A 169 15.56 -11.07 18.41
N ASP A 170 16.01 -10.60 19.57
CA ASP A 170 16.77 -11.34 20.56
C ASP A 170 16.05 -12.60 21.04
N LYS A 171 14.73 -12.55 21.21
CA LYS A 171 13.90 -13.72 21.61
C LYS A 171 13.81 -14.79 20.53
N TYR A 172 14.13 -14.44 19.29
CA TYR A 172 14.18 -15.35 18.14
C TYR A 172 15.61 -15.72 17.75
N GLY A 173 16.60 -15.38 18.60
CA GLY A 173 18.01 -15.69 18.35
C GLY A 173 18.63 -14.89 17.20
N LEU A 174 18.06 -13.72 16.88
CA LEU A 174 18.50 -12.88 15.77
C LEU A 174 19.28 -11.68 16.29
N ASP A 175 20.48 -11.49 15.76
CA ASP A 175 21.32 -10.33 16.06
C ASP A 175 20.92 -9.14 15.17
N LEU A 176 19.70 -8.63 15.44
CA LEU A 176 19.12 -7.51 14.71
C LEU A 176 18.72 -6.35 15.64
N LEU A 177 18.81 -6.55 16.95
CA LEU A 177 18.36 -5.55 17.93
C LEU A 177 19.05 -4.19 17.75
N PRO A 178 20.37 -4.10 17.47
CA PRO A 178 21.02 -2.81 17.24
C PRO A 178 20.58 -2.11 15.95
N LEU A 179 20.02 -2.85 15.01
CA LEU A 179 19.66 -2.36 13.67
C LEU A 179 18.21 -1.90 13.55
N ILE A 180 17.35 -2.22 14.52
CA ILE A 180 15.90 -1.92 14.47
C ILE A 180 15.54 -0.91 15.55
N ALA A 181 15.18 0.32 15.14
CA ALA A 181 14.64 1.32 16.04
C ALA A 181 13.18 1.01 16.42
N TYR A 182 12.36 0.65 15.43
CA TYR A 182 10.98 0.22 15.63
C TYR A 182 10.62 -0.94 14.71
N GLY A 183 10.05 -1.99 15.29
CA GLY A 183 9.50 -3.13 14.55
C GLY A 183 8.09 -2.86 14.01
N ALA A 184 7.60 -3.78 13.18
CA ALA A 184 6.33 -3.65 12.49
C ALA A 184 5.12 -3.61 13.44
N SER A 185 4.09 -2.83 13.10
CA SER A 185 2.86 -2.68 13.85
C SER A 185 1.96 -3.94 13.75
N PRO A 186 0.89 -4.07 14.58
CA PRO A 186 -0.08 -5.15 14.43
C PRO A 186 -0.79 -5.20 13.06
N ARG A 187 -0.80 -4.09 12.32
CA ARG A 187 -1.30 -4.07 10.93
C ARG A 187 -0.50 -5.00 10.02
N ALA A 188 0.80 -5.13 10.27
CA ALA A 188 1.63 -6.07 9.52
C ALA A 188 1.13 -7.51 9.62
N THR A 189 0.74 -7.96 10.82
CA THR A 189 0.16 -9.30 11.03
C THR A 189 -1.09 -9.52 10.19
N ILE A 190 -2.00 -8.53 10.21
CA ILE A 190 -3.25 -8.59 9.45
C ILE A 190 -2.97 -8.60 7.95
N TYR A 191 -2.10 -7.72 7.47
CA TYR A 191 -1.78 -7.58 6.05
C TYR A 191 -0.97 -8.75 5.49
N LEU A 192 -0.05 -9.33 6.28
CA LEU A 192 0.63 -10.57 5.90
C LEU A 192 -0.36 -11.71 5.69
N ALA A 193 -1.28 -11.92 6.62
CA ALA A 193 -2.29 -12.96 6.50
C ALA A 193 -3.20 -12.76 5.28
N GLN A 194 -3.70 -11.53 5.08
CA GLN A 194 -4.58 -11.20 3.95
C GLN A 194 -3.87 -11.30 2.60
N ALA A 195 -2.63 -10.81 2.50
CA ALA A 195 -1.85 -10.88 1.28
C ALA A 195 -1.44 -12.32 0.94
N ALA A 196 -1.11 -13.14 1.96
CA ALA A 196 -0.83 -14.56 1.78
C ALA A 196 -2.07 -15.35 1.29
N GLN A 197 -3.27 -15.02 1.83
CA GLN A 197 -4.53 -15.58 1.29
C GLN A 197 -4.74 -15.20 -0.18
N ALA A 198 -4.47 -13.93 -0.55
CA ALA A 198 -4.59 -13.48 -1.93
C ALA A 198 -3.58 -14.18 -2.84
N HIS A 199 -2.34 -14.36 -2.38
CA HIS A 199 -1.31 -15.08 -3.12
C HIS A 199 -1.70 -16.55 -3.34
N ALA A 200 -2.20 -17.25 -2.31
CA ALA A 200 -2.69 -18.62 -2.42
C ALA A 200 -3.85 -18.75 -3.45
N LEU A 201 -4.81 -17.81 -3.39
CA LEU A 201 -5.93 -17.76 -4.35
C LEU A 201 -5.43 -17.57 -5.78
N LEU A 202 -4.51 -16.66 -6.04
CA LEU A 202 -3.91 -16.42 -7.35
C LEU A 202 -3.13 -17.62 -7.87
N ARG A 203 -2.61 -18.49 -6.96
CA ARG A 203 -1.98 -19.77 -7.26
C ARG A 203 -2.98 -20.93 -7.39
N GLY A 204 -4.29 -20.66 -7.35
CA GLY A 204 -5.36 -21.65 -7.48
C GLY A 204 -5.52 -22.57 -6.27
N ARG A 205 -5.03 -22.15 -5.08
CA ARG A 205 -5.10 -22.95 -3.84
C ARG A 205 -6.14 -22.42 -2.87
N GLY A 206 -6.81 -23.32 -2.17
CA GLY A 206 -7.81 -23.00 -1.12
C GLY A 206 -7.21 -22.87 0.29
N TYR A 207 -5.89 -22.91 0.42
CA TYR A 207 -5.19 -22.80 1.70
C TYR A 207 -3.85 -22.07 1.54
N VAL A 208 -3.41 -21.45 2.63
CA VAL A 208 -2.14 -20.68 2.71
C VAL A 208 -1.02 -21.60 3.18
N THR A 209 0.14 -21.46 2.56
CA THR A 209 1.41 -22.07 2.97
C THR A 209 2.38 -21.02 3.49
N PRO A 210 3.42 -21.40 4.24
CA PRO A 210 4.48 -20.44 4.63
C PRO A 210 5.15 -19.77 3.44
N ASP A 211 5.27 -20.44 2.30
CA ASP A 211 5.83 -19.86 1.08
C ASP A 211 4.99 -18.69 0.54
N ASP A 212 3.65 -18.73 0.73
CA ASP A 212 2.79 -17.60 0.39
C ASP A 212 3.12 -16.37 1.25
N VAL A 213 3.38 -16.59 2.55
CA VAL A 213 3.76 -15.52 3.48
C VAL A 213 5.12 -14.95 3.09
N LYS A 214 6.11 -15.81 2.75
CA LYS A 214 7.44 -15.38 2.32
C LYS A 214 7.38 -14.60 1.01
N ALA A 215 6.59 -15.04 0.04
CA ALA A 215 6.48 -14.43 -1.29
C ALA A 215 6.04 -12.96 -1.24
N ILE A 216 5.18 -12.60 -0.27
CA ILE A 216 4.68 -11.22 -0.12
C ILE A 216 5.26 -10.50 1.09
N GLY A 217 6.02 -11.20 1.92
CA GLY A 217 6.48 -10.71 3.22
C GLY A 217 7.32 -9.46 3.12
N LEU A 218 8.22 -9.40 2.15
CA LEU A 218 9.09 -8.25 1.93
C LEU A 218 8.30 -6.98 1.60
N ASP A 219 7.30 -7.08 0.73
CA ASP A 219 6.46 -5.94 0.33
C ASP A 219 5.56 -5.44 1.46
N VAL A 220 5.17 -6.32 2.39
CA VAL A 220 4.42 -5.95 3.59
C VAL A 220 5.31 -5.34 4.67
N LEU A 221 6.55 -5.83 4.86
CA LEU A 221 7.40 -5.49 6.00
C LEU A 221 8.36 -4.33 5.75
N ARG A 222 8.88 -4.15 4.51
CA ARG A 222 9.96 -3.19 4.20
C ARG A 222 9.66 -1.73 4.55
N HIS A 223 8.42 -1.34 4.68
CA HIS A 223 8.01 0.03 5.03
C HIS A 223 7.47 0.14 6.46
N ARG A 224 7.58 -0.92 7.25
CA ARG A 224 7.08 -1.01 8.63
C ARG A 224 8.19 -1.22 9.65
N ILE A 225 9.36 -1.60 9.17
CA ILE A 225 10.57 -1.74 10.00
C ILE A 225 11.37 -0.45 9.83
N ILE A 226 11.68 0.19 10.94
CA ILE A 226 12.42 1.45 10.96
C ILE A 226 13.82 1.14 11.44
N PRO A 227 14.84 1.32 10.58
CA PRO A 227 16.23 1.12 10.96
C PRO A 227 16.70 2.14 11.99
N THR A 228 17.75 1.81 12.72
CA THR A 228 18.50 2.76 13.55
C THR A 228 19.46 3.59 12.68
N PHE A 229 19.98 4.69 13.24
CA PHE A 229 21.06 5.44 12.60
C PHE A 229 22.34 4.60 12.41
N GLU A 230 22.59 3.62 13.29
CA GLU A 230 23.69 2.67 13.15
C GLU A 230 23.51 1.79 11.91
N ALA A 231 22.31 1.25 11.69
CA ALA A 231 21.98 0.50 10.49
C ALA A 231 22.13 1.34 9.21
N GLU A 232 21.69 2.61 9.25
CA GLU A 232 21.86 3.53 8.11
C GLU A 232 23.36 3.81 7.83
N ALA A 233 24.18 4.00 8.87
CA ALA A 233 25.61 4.20 8.72
C ALA A 233 26.31 2.98 8.12
N GLU A 234 25.82 1.78 8.40
CA GLU A 234 26.30 0.51 7.84
C GLU A 234 25.66 0.17 6.47
N ASN A 235 24.80 1.05 5.92
CA ASN A 235 24.02 0.81 4.71
C ASN A 235 23.08 -0.40 4.79
N VAL A 236 22.63 -0.76 6.00
CA VAL A 236 21.64 -1.82 6.21
C VAL A 236 20.25 -1.25 6.05
N THR A 237 19.56 -1.66 4.99
CA THR A 237 18.23 -1.15 4.66
C THR A 237 17.12 -1.90 5.43
N ALA A 238 15.95 -1.26 5.60
CA ALA A 238 14.75 -1.92 6.13
C ALA A 238 14.38 -3.19 5.34
N ALA A 239 14.60 -3.19 4.02
CA ALA A 239 14.38 -4.35 3.16
C ALA A 239 15.35 -5.50 3.49
N ALA A 240 16.62 -5.22 3.74
CA ALA A 240 17.61 -6.22 4.14
C ALA A 240 17.25 -6.83 5.50
N ILE A 241 16.83 -6.00 6.47
CA ILE A 241 16.36 -6.46 7.78
C ILE A 241 15.12 -7.36 7.62
N ALA A 242 14.13 -6.92 6.85
CA ALA A 242 12.90 -7.69 6.59
C ALA A 242 13.22 -9.03 5.91
N GLN A 243 14.13 -9.06 4.95
CA GLN A 243 14.56 -10.30 4.30
C GLN A 243 15.21 -11.25 5.29
N LYS A 244 16.11 -10.74 6.15
CA LYS A 244 16.77 -11.57 7.19
C LYS A 244 15.75 -12.17 8.18
N LEU A 245 14.69 -11.44 8.52
CA LEU A 245 13.58 -11.98 9.34
C LEU A 245 12.86 -13.12 8.62
N LEU A 246 12.51 -12.94 7.33
CA LEU A 246 11.82 -13.95 6.51
C LEU A 246 12.64 -15.22 6.31
N ASP A 247 13.98 -15.09 6.28
CA ASP A 247 14.90 -16.22 6.07
C ASP A 247 15.21 -16.97 7.38
N SER A 248 15.16 -16.26 8.51
CA SER A 248 15.66 -16.79 9.79
C SER A 248 14.56 -17.28 10.75
N VAL A 249 13.34 -16.72 10.69
CA VAL A 249 12.25 -17.18 11.55
C VAL A 249 11.80 -18.58 11.14
N GLU A 250 11.74 -19.49 12.11
CA GLU A 250 11.42 -20.90 11.89
C GLU A 250 10.06 -21.09 11.21
N VAL A 251 10.07 -21.90 10.17
CA VAL A 251 8.86 -22.26 9.39
C VAL A 251 8.19 -23.45 10.08
N PRO A 252 6.85 -23.44 10.27
CA PRO A 252 6.13 -24.50 10.96
C PRO A 252 6.06 -25.83 10.18
#